data_0939acc0c4638fe662b5aad8da3fe8c2
#
_entry.id   0939acc0c4638fe662b5aad8da3fe8c2
#
_cell.length_a   1.000
_cell.length_b   1.000
_cell.length_c   1.000
_cell.angle_alpha   90.00
_cell.angle_beta   90.00
_cell.angle_gamma   90.00
#
_symmetry.space_group_name_H-M   'P 1'
#
loop_
_entity.id
_entity.type
_entity.pdbx_description
1 polymer ?
#
loop_
_entity_poly.entity_id
_entity_poly.type
_entity_poly.pdbx_seq_one_letter_code
_entity_poly.pdbx_strand_id
1 'polypeptide(L)'
;MIRKAENKDISGIMKLVKEAHSFSISRFVKLDSKTLRTNVQVCILSAEHFVVVAELEGKIEGVMIGVTHQLWYSRKKQATDLFFYVTEKGTGAGANLMRRFISWAKDNPGVKEIMLGTTSGIGDVERTKKLYERMGAVRIGDTFVLPQE
;
A
#
# COMPACT_ATOMS: atom_id res chain seq x y z
N MET A 1 -9.37 8.86 -12.06
CA MET A 1 -8.45 9.93 -11.64
C MET A 1 -7.63 9.46 -10.44
N ILE A 2 -6.33 9.70 -10.46
CA ILE A 2 -5.44 9.35 -9.34
C ILE A 2 -5.03 10.64 -8.64
N ARG A 3 -5.25 10.70 -7.34
CA ARG A 3 -5.02 11.90 -6.53
C ARG A 3 -4.67 11.55 -5.09
N LYS A 4 -4.10 12.54 -4.38
CA LYS A 4 -3.85 12.41 -2.94
C LYS A 4 -5.17 12.18 -2.20
N ALA A 5 -5.13 11.32 -1.19
CA ALA A 5 -6.30 11.05 -0.36
C ALA A 5 -6.62 12.22 0.58
N GLU A 6 -7.90 12.42 0.83
CA GLU A 6 -8.43 13.41 1.76
C GLU A 6 -9.31 12.72 2.81
N ASN A 7 -9.70 13.45 3.85
CA ASN A 7 -10.54 12.90 4.92
C ASN A 7 -11.85 12.29 4.41
N LYS A 8 -12.43 12.85 3.35
CA LYS A 8 -13.65 12.33 2.73
C LYS A 8 -13.47 10.93 2.14
N ASP A 9 -12.22 10.50 1.91
CA ASP A 9 -11.91 9.20 1.30
C ASP A 9 -11.77 8.08 2.31
N ILE A 10 -11.72 8.39 3.61
CA ILE A 10 -11.47 7.40 4.67
C ILE A 10 -12.43 6.21 4.57
N SER A 11 -13.73 6.47 4.41
CA SER A 11 -14.73 5.39 4.32
C SER A 11 -14.52 4.52 3.09
N GLY A 12 -14.18 5.11 1.94
CA GLY A 12 -13.88 4.38 0.72
C GLY A 12 -12.60 3.53 0.86
N ILE A 13 -11.56 4.09 1.46
CA ILE A 13 -10.31 3.36 1.74
C ILE A 13 -10.58 2.18 2.68
N MET A 14 -11.32 2.41 3.78
CA MET A 14 -11.68 1.35 4.72
C MET A 14 -12.43 0.20 4.05
N LYS A 15 -13.33 0.52 3.13
CA LYS A 15 -14.05 -0.49 2.36
C LYS A 15 -13.10 -1.38 1.58
N LEU A 16 -12.12 -0.79 0.90
CA LEU A 16 -11.12 -1.54 0.14
C LEU A 16 -10.23 -2.38 1.06
N VAL A 17 -9.81 -1.84 2.20
CA VAL A 17 -9.02 -2.60 3.17
C VAL A 17 -9.79 -3.80 3.70
N LYS A 18 -11.06 -3.63 4.05
CA LYS A 18 -11.91 -4.73 4.52
C LYS A 18 -12.10 -5.80 3.45
N GLU A 19 -12.34 -5.39 2.21
CA GLU A 19 -12.46 -6.30 1.07
C GLU A 19 -11.18 -7.12 0.88
N ALA A 20 -10.03 -6.45 0.79
CA ALA A 20 -8.74 -7.10 0.61
C ALA A 20 -8.38 -8.01 1.79
N HIS A 21 -8.64 -7.57 3.01
CA HIS A 21 -8.38 -8.36 4.22
C HIS A 21 -9.15 -9.68 4.21
N SER A 22 -10.38 -9.69 3.73
CA SER A 22 -11.25 -10.87 3.74
C SER A 22 -10.68 -12.07 2.96
N PHE A 23 -9.82 -11.83 1.99
CA PHE A 23 -9.16 -12.88 1.20
C PHE A 23 -7.63 -12.84 1.27
N SER A 24 -7.07 -12.04 2.19
CA SER A 24 -5.63 -12.02 2.42
C SER A 24 -5.16 -13.20 3.26
N ILE A 25 -3.85 -13.41 3.31
CA ILE A 25 -3.26 -14.42 4.20
C ILE A 25 -3.45 -14.08 5.68
N SER A 26 -3.76 -12.82 6.00
CA SER A 26 -4.01 -12.35 7.38
C SER A 26 -5.48 -12.33 7.76
N ARG A 27 -6.37 -12.92 6.96
CA ARG A 27 -7.83 -12.94 7.22
C ARG A 27 -8.22 -13.57 8.55
N PHE A 28 -7.34 -14.37 9.14
CA PHE A 28 -7.55 -14.99 10.46
C PHE A 28 -7.43 -13.99 11.61
N VAL A 29 -6.83 -12.82 11.38
CA VAL A 29 -6.76 -11.75 12.36
C VAL A 29 -8.01 -10.89 12.23
N LYS A 30 -8.76 -10.75 13.32
CA LYS A 30 -9.99 -9.97 13.31
C LYS A 30 -9.68 -8.49 13.04
N LEU A 31 -10.34 -7.93 12.03
CA LEU A 31 -10.22 -6.53 11.69
C LEU A 31 -11.04 -5.68 12.69
N ASP A 32 -10.43 -4.64 13.24
CA ASP A 32 -11.10 -3.67 14.11
C ASP A 32 -11.31 -2.36 13.36
N SER A 33 -12.57 -2.02 13.10
CA SER A 33 -12.94 -0.86 12.29
C SER A 33 -12.49 0.46 12.89
N LYS A 34 -12.55 0.59 14.22
CA LYS A 34 -12.14 1.82 14.91
C LYS A 34 -10.64 2.06 14.78
N THR A 35 -9.85 1.01 15.00
CA THR A 35 -8.39 1.05 14.82
C THR A 35 -8.03 1.37 13.38
N LEU A 36 -8.68 0.71 12.42
CA LEU A 36 -8.44 0.95 11.00
C LEU A 36 -8.70 2.41 10.63
N ARG A 37 -9.85 2.95 11.04
CA ARG A 37 -10.22 4.35 10.77
C ARG A 37 -9.16 5.32 11.30
N THR A 38 -8.76 5.14 12.55
CA THR A 38 -7.73 5.98 13.18
C THR A 38 -6.42 5.92 12.41
N ASN A 39 -5.98 4.73 12.04
CA ASN A 39 -4.73 4.56 11.32
C ASN A 39 -4.76 5.15 9.91
N VAL A 40 -5.86 4.99 9.19
CA VAL A 40 -6.01 5.61 7.86
C VAL A 40 -5.94 7.13 7.99
N GLN A 41 -6.62 7.70 8.98
CA GLN A 41 -6.60 9.15 9.23
C GLN A 41 -5.19 9.64 9.55
N VAL A 42 -4.47 8.93 10.42
CA VAL A 42 -3.07 9.25 10.76
C VAL A 42 -2.20 9.22 9.51
N CYS A 43 -2.34 8.20 8.67
CA CYS A 43 -1.56 8.09 7.42
C CYS A 43 -1.82 9.28 6.48
N ILE A 44 -3.07 9.71 6.34
CA ILE A 44 -3.42 10.85 5.48
C ILE A 44 -2.78 12.15 5.97
N LEU A 45 -2.69 12.34 7.29
CA LEU A 45 -2.16 13.56 7.90
C LEU A 45 -0.64 13.57 8.06
N SER A 46 0.00 12.41 8.01
CA SER A 46 1.43 12.25 8.31
C SER A 46 2.32 12.57 7.12
N ALA A 47 3.38 13.35 7.35
CA ALA A 47 4.42 13.62 6.34
C ALA A 47 5.27 12.38 6.03
N GLU A 48 5.32 11.39 6.93
CA GLU A 48 6.07 10.14 6.73
C GLU A 48 5.29 9.10 5.94
N HIS A 49 4.02 9.38 5.62
CA HIS A 49 3.15 8.48 4.88
C HIS A 49 2.74 9.05 3.53
N PHE A 50 2.47 8.13 2.63
CA PHE A 50 1.95 8.40 1.31
C PHE A 50 0.59 7.72 1.20
N VAL A 51 -0.47 8.48 0.89
CA VAL A 51 -1.79 7.92 0.66
C VAL A 51 -2.38 8.53 -0.61
N VAL A 52 -2.52 7.70 -1.63
CA VAL A 52 -3.05 8.10 -2.93
C VAL A 52 -4.15 7.13 -3.34
N VAL A 53 -5.21 7.65 -3.89
CA VAL A 53 -6.39 6.89 -4.30
C VAL A 53 -6.63 7.00 -5.80
N ALA A 54 -7.21 5.95 -6.36
CA ALA A 54 -7.77 5.95 -7.70
C ALA A 54 -9.28 6.06 -7.58
N GLU A 55 -9.82 7.18 -8.05
CA GLU A 55 -11.26 7.45 -8.06
C GLU A 55 -11.80 7.23 -9.45
N LEU A 56 -12.87 6.43 -9.54
CA LEU A 56 -13.58 6.13 -10.77
C LEU A 56 -15.08 6.29 -10.53
N GLU A 57 -15.71 7.16 -11.31
CA GLU A 57 -17.16 7.44 -11.20
C GLU A 57 -17.60 7.78 -9.76
N GLY A 58 -16.79 8.60 -9.07
CA GLY A 58 -17.07 9.04 -7.70
C GLY A 58 -16.80 8.02 -6.61
N LYS A 59 -16.23 6.86 -6.95
CA LYS A 59 -15.90 5.79 -5.99
C LYS A 59 -14.40 5.54 -5.93
N ILE A 60 -13.92 5.18 -4.76
CA ILE A 60 -12.52 4.77 -4.58
C ILE A 60 -12.41 3.30 -5.02
N GLU A 61 -11.65 3.07 -6.09
CA GLU A 61 -11.45 1.76 -6.69
C GLU A 61 -9.99 1.29 -6.61
N GLY A 62 -9.13 2.09 -6.02
CA GLY A 62 -7.74 1.72 -5.76
C GLY A 62 -7.13 2.60 -4.70
N VAL A 63 -6.16 2.07 -3.97
CA VAL A 63 -5.43 2.81 -2.94
C VAL A 63 -4.02 2.28 -2.81
N MET A 64 -3.08 3.21 -2.62
CA MET A 64 -1.70 2.93 -2.27
C MET A 64 -1.36 3.70 -1.00
N ILE A 65 -0.97 2.97 0.04
CA ILE A 65 -0.47 3.53 1.29
C ILE A 65 0.98 3.09 1.45
N GLY A 66 1.87 4.06 1.57
CA GLY A 66 3.27 3.81 1.83
C GLY A 66 3.76 4.57 3.05
N VAL A 67 4.93 4.22 3.53
CA VAL A 67 5.56 4.85 4.68
C VAL A 67 7.07 4.90 4.51
N THR A 68 7.69 5.94 5.09
CA THR A 68 9.13 5.98 5.26
C THR A 68 9.46 5.75 6.73
N HIS A 69 10.53 5.01 6.98
CA HIS A 69 11.06 4.83 8.32
C HIS A 69 12.57 4.72 8.28
N GLN A 70 13.20 5.06 9.41
CA GLN A 70 14.65 4.95 9.53
C GLN A 70 15.05 3.47 9.58
N LEU A 71 16.10 3.13 8.85
CA LEU A 71 16.74 1.81 8.96
C LEU A 71 17.30 1.62 10.38
N TRP A 72 17.15 0.41 10.93
CA TRP A 72 17.58 0.17 12.32
C TRP A 72 19.09 0.27 12.52
N TYR A 73 19.86 0.16 11.44
CA TYR A 73 21.33 0.18 11.46
C TYR A 73 21.93 1.45 10.83
N SER A 74 21.10 2.43 10.46
CA SER A 74 21.55 3.62 9.74
C SER A 74 20.62 4.80 10.00
N ARG A 75 21.13 6.01 9.80
CA ARG A 75 20.30 7.21 9.79
C ARG A 75 19.51 7.38 8.49
N LYS A 76 19.82 6.56 7.48
CA LYS A 76 19.09 6.56 6.22
C LYS A 76 17.74 5.89 6.38
N LYS A 77 16.85 6.17 5.44
CA LYS A 77 15.46 5.69 5.47
C LYS A 77 15.19 4.66 4.40
N GLN A 78 14.19 3.87 4.66
CA GLN A 78 13.57 2.95 3.73
C GLN A 78 12.13 3.41 3.51
N ALA A 79 11.63 3.34 2.27
CA ALA A 79 10.22 3.47 1.97
C ALA A 79 9.65 2.08 1.70
N THR A 80 8.46 1.80 2.21
CA THR A 80 7.80 0.51 1.99
C THR A 80 6.30 0.70 1.79
N ASP A 81 5.70 -0.22 1.06
CA ASP A 81 4.25 -0.28 0.92
C ASP A 81 3.62 -0.86 2.19
N LEU A 82 2.61 -0.19 2.72
CA LEU A 82 1.78 -0.70 3.82
C LEU A 82 0.55 -1.42 3.29
N PHE A 83 -0.04 -0.86 2.25
CA PHE A 83 -1.25 -1.41 1.64
C PHE A 83 -1.35 -0.95 0.19
N PHE A 84 -1.56 -1.90 -0.70
CA PHE A 84 -1.76 -1.64 -2.12
C PHE A 84 -2.84 -2.57 -2.64
N TYR A 85 -3.97 -1.98 -3.07
CA TYR A 85 -5.08 -2.76 -3.59
C TYR A 85 -5.85 -1.98 -4.63
N VAL A 86 -6.25 -2.68 -5.67
CA VAL A 86 -7.07 -2.14 -6.76
C VAL A 86 -8.20 -3.13 -7.01
N THR A 87 -9.43 -2.64 -7.05
CA THR A 87 -10.59 -3.48 -7.38
C THR A 87 -10.54 -3.90 -8.85
N GLU A 88 -11.40 -4.83 -9.23
CA GLU A 88 -11.53 -5.25 -10.63
C GLU A 88 -11.84 -4.06 -11.55
N LYS A 89 -12.71 -3.14 -11.12
CA LYS A 89 -13.04 -1.93 -11.87
C LYS A 89 -11.87 -0.97 -12.00
N GLY A 90 -11.00 -0.92 -11.00
CA GLY A 90 -9.83 -0.06 -10.97
C GLY A 90 -8.58 -0.67 -11.59
N THR A 91 -8.65 -1.84 -12.23
CA THR A 91 -7.50 -2.63 -12.69
C THR A 91 -6.44 -1.83 -13.46
N GLY A 92 -6.82 -0.85 -14.27
CA GLY A 92 -5.87 -0.02 -15.02
C GLY A 92 -5.05 0.97 -14.18
N ALA A 93 -5.43 1.21 -12.92
CA ALA A 93 -4.80 2.22 -12.08
C ALA A 93 -3.57 1.74 -11.30
N GLY A 94 -3.40 0.43 -11.15
CA GLY A 94 -2.38 -0.13 -10.27
C GLY A 94 -0.97 0.33 -10.57
N ALA A 95 -0.56 0.29 -11.84
CA ALA A 95 0.77 0.72 -12.25
C ALA A 95 1.01 2.22 -11.94
N ASN A 96 0.01 3.05 -12.16
CA ASN A 96 0.13 4.49 -11.90
C ASN A 96 0.19 4.81 -10.41
N LEU A 97 -0.60 4.11 -9.58
CA LEU A 97 -0.51 4.23 -8.12
C LEU A 97 0.90 3.88 -7.64
N MET A 98 1.45 2.79 -8.13
CA MET A 98 2.79 2.33 -7.75
C MET A 98 3.88 3.32 -8.24
N ARG A 99 3.78 3.82 -9.46
CA ARG A 99 4.72 4.82 -9.97
C ARG A 99 4.71 6.09 -9.11
N ARG A 100 3.54 6.55 -8.67
CA ARG A 100 3.45 7.72 -7.80
C ARG A 100 4.10 7.47 -6.44
N PHE A 101 3.91 6.28 -5.88
CA PHE A 101 4.59 5.91 -4.64
C PHE A 101 6.11 5.93 -4.80
N ILE A 102 6.63 5.30 -5.83
CA ILE A 102 8.07 5.24 -6.10
C ILE A 102 8.63 6.65 -6.32
N SER A 103 7.93 7.50 -7.05
CA SER A 103 8.33 8.89 -7.27
C SER A 103 8.39 9.66 -5.96
N TRP A 104 7.37 9.53 -5.11
CA TRP A 104 7.34 10.15 -3.79
C TRP A 104 8.52 9.69 -2.92
N ALA A 105 8.80 8.40 -2.92
CA ALA A 105 9.89 7.84 -2.15
C ALA A 105 11.25 8.36 -2.64
N LYS A 106 11.45 8.44 -3.95
CA LYS A 106 12.68 8.97 -4.56
C LYS A 106 12.89 10.44 -4.27
N ASP A 107 11.85 11.22 -4.13
CA ASP A 107 11.92 12.66 -3.83
C ASP A 107 12.35 12.92 -2.37
N ASN A 108 12.37 11.91 -1.53
CA ASN A 108 12.89 12.01 -0.16
C ASN A 108 14.39 11.67 -0.16
N PRO A 109 15.30 12.67 0.04
CA PRO A 109 16.74 12.43 -0.08
C PRO A 109 17.30 11.48 0.97
N GLY A 110 16.59 11.26 2.07
CA GLY A 110 16.97 10.31 3.11
C GLY A 110 16.69 8.85 2.75
N VAL A 111 15.81 8.60 1.78
CA VAL A 111 15.42 7.26 1.37
C VAL A 111 16.49 6.66 0.47
N LYS A 112 17.03 5.50 0.87
CA LYS A 112 18.07 4.77 0.13
C LYS A 112 17.61 3.47 -0.46
N GLU A 113 16.47 2.95 0.00
CA GLU A 113 15.86 1.77 -0.61
C GLU A 113 14.34 1.84 -0.55
N ILE A 114 13.72 1.23 -1.53
CA ILE A 114 12.26 1.14 -1.64
C ILE A 114 11.92 -0.35 -1.64
N MET A 115 11.16 -0.78 -0.64
CA MET A 115 10.74 -2.18 -0.49
C MET A 115 9.29 -2.33 -0.94
N LEU A 116 9.07 -3.28 -1.81
CA LEU A 116 7.74 -3.60 -2.35
C LEU A 116 7.42 -5.05 -2.04
N GLY A 117 6.23 -5.30 -1.52
CA GLY A 117 5.84 -6.63 -1.07
C GLY A 117 4.66 -7.23 -1.82
N THR A 118 4.60 -8.55 -1.81
CA THR A 118 3.45 -9.34 -2.29
C THR A 118 3.01 -10.34 -1.22
N THR A 119 3.43 -10.11 0.01
CA THR A 119 3.27 -11.07 1.12
C THR A 119 1.84 -11.20 1.63
N SER A 120 0.96 -10.24 1.32
CA SER A 120 -0.45 -10.32 1.71
C SER A 120 -1.24 -11.38 0.93
N GLY A 121 -0.75 -11.79 -0.24
CA GLY A 121 -1.46 -12.71 -1.13
C GLY A 121 -2.72 -12.11 -1.76
N ILE A 122 -2.84 -10.78 -1.77
CA ILE A 122 -4.00 -10.07 -2.31
C ILE A 122 -3.89 -9.95 -3.83
N GLY A 123 -4.95 -10.35 -4.52
CA GLY A 123 -5.05 -10.23 -5.98
C GLY A 123 -4.14 -11.19 -6.74
N ASP A 124 -3.79 -10.81 -7.98
CA ASP A 124 -2.89 -11.58 -8.83
C ASP A 124 -1.43 -11.27 -8.48
N VAL A 125 -0.85 -12.11 -7.62
CA VAL A 125 0.53 -11.95 -7.13
C VAL A 125 1.54 -11.99 -8.27
N GLU A 126 1.37 -12.86 -9.24
CA GLU A 126 2.30 -12.96 -10.38
C GLU A 126 2.27 -11.70 -11.26
N ARG A 127 1.10 -11.12 -11.46
CA ARG A 127 0.96 -9.86 -12.19
C ARG A 127 1.65 -8.71 -11.44
N THR A 128 1.49 -8.68 -10.12
CA THR A 128 2.14 -7.67 -9.26
C THR A 128 3.66 -7.81 -9.29
N LYS A 129 4.18 -9.02 -9.23
CA LYS A 129 5.63 -9.29 -9.36
C LYS A 129 6.18 -8.77 -10.70
N LYS A 130 5.48 -9.04 -11.80
CA LYS A 130 5.88 -8.55 -13.13
C LYS A 130 5.87 -7.02 -13.18
N LEU A 131 4.91 -6.38 -12.52
CA LEU A 131 4.88 -4.93 -12.41
C LEU A 131 6.12 -4.40 -11.70
N TYR A 132 6.49 -4.99 -10.57
CA TYR A 132 7.68 -4.59 -9.81
C TYR A 132 8.96 -4.77 -10.62
N GLU A 133 9.11 -5.90 -11.30
CA GLU A 133 10.27 -6.17 -12.15
C GLU A 133 10.40 -5.14 -13.28
N ARG A 134 9.30 -4.79 -13.92
CA ARG A 134 9.28 -3.73 -14.94
C ARG A 134 9.66 -2.35 -14.40
N MET A 135 9.49 -2.13 -13.12
CA MET A 135 9.90 -0.89 -12.45
C MET A 135 11.36 -0.93 -11.96
N GLY A 136 12.07 -2.03 -12.20
CA GLY A 136 13.46 -2.19 -11.83
C GLY A 136 13.70 -2.86 -10.48
N ALA A 137 12.64 -3.35 -9.81
CA ALA A 137 12.79 -4.05 -8.54
C ALA A 137 13.36 -5.46 -8.74
N VAL A 138 14.11 -5.93 -7.75
CA VAL A 138 14.73 -7.25 -7.73
C VAL A 138 14.23 -8.01 -6.51
N ARG A 139 13.83 -9.26 -6.68
CA ARG A 139 13.41 -10.11 -5.56
C ARG A 139 14.58 -10.39 -4.62
N ILE A 140 14.39 -10.19 -3.32
CA ILE A 140 15.46 -10.31 -2.31
C ILE A 140 15.25 -11.45 -1.31
N GLY A 141 14.12 -12.13 -1.30
CA GLY A 141 13.86 -13.22 -0.34
C GLY A 141 12.40 -13.57 -0.19
N ASP A 142 12.11 -14.28 0.89
CA ASP A 142 10.77 -14.76 1.21
C ASP A 142 10.38 -14.32 2.63
N THR A 143 9.06 -14.23 2.86
CA THR A 143 8.49 -13.97 4.18
C THR A 143 7.51 -15.10 4.51
N PHE A 144 7.56 -15.57 5.76
CA PHE A 144 6.70 -16.65 6.25
C PHE A 144 5.82 -16.12 7.38
N VAL A 145 4.61 -16.64 7.48
CA VAL A 145 3.72 -16.35 8.61
C VAL A 145 3.49 -17.60 9.43
N LEU A 146 3.54 -17.45 10.76
CA LEU A 146 3.16 -18.50 11.70
C LEU A 146 1.91 -18.04 12.44
N PRO A 147 0.71 -18.48 12.02
CA PRO A 147 -0.52 -18.03 12.67
C PRO A 147 -0.58 -18.47 14.13
N GLN A 148 -1.09 -17.61 15.00
CA GLN A 148 -1.32 -17.89 16.42
C GLN A 148 -2.81 -17.84 16.72
N GLU A 149 -3.26 -18.74 17.58
CA GLU A 149 -4.63 -18.78 18.05
C GLU A 149 -4.91 -17.75 19.15
#